data_a519e24a93bb57ce67bdf96b79ed507f
#
_entry.id   a519e24a93bb57ce67bdf96b79ed507f
#
_cell.length_a   1.000
_cell.length_b   1.000
_cell.length_c   1.000
_cell.angle_alpha   90.00
_cell.angle_beta   90.00
_cell.angle_gamma   90.00
#
_symmetry.space_group_name_H-M   'P 1'
#
loop_
_entity.id
_entity.type
_entity.pdbx_description
1 polymer ?
#
loop_
_entity_poly.entity_id
_entity_poly.type
_entity_poly.pdbx_seq_one_letter_code
_entity_poly.pdbx_strand_id
1 'polypeptide(L)'
;MPGWRVGFAVGNPELIAALSRMKSYLDYGIFQPVQIAAIAALNGPQQCVDEIRELYRSRRDVLCDGLTRAGWNVPRPKATMFVWAEIPDEFKPMGSIEFAKFLLREGKVAVSPGIGFGEYGDHYVRLALIENEHRTRQAVRGVRRALGLGAPASAGGEARPGATSAAADKPNRPVLRPALRTVRAGGKS
;
A
#
# COMPACT_ATOMS: atom_id res chain seq x y z
N MET A 1 -1.55 3.24 17.77
CA MET A 1 -2.42 2.05 18.02
C MET A 1 -3.39 1.77 16.83
N PRO A 2 -2.92 1.70 15.57
CA PRO A 2 -3.85 1.54 14.42
C PRO A 2 -4.58 0.19 14.41
N GLY A 3 -3.95 -0.88 14.87
CA GLY A 3 -4.58 -2.21 14.97
C GLY A 3 -5.70 -2.30 16.00
N TRP A 4 -5.67 -1.47 17.02
CA TRP A 4 -6.70 -1.39 18.05
C TRP A 4 -7.89 -0.51 17.66
N ARG A 5 -7.83 0.13 16.50
CA ARG A 5 -8.91 0.94 15.93
C ARG A 5 -9.41 2.05 16.87
N VAL A 6 -8.49 2.72 17.56
CA VAL A 6 -8.77 3.87 18.43
C VAL A 6 -8.33 5.16 17.76
N GLY A 7 -9.12 6.20 17.92
CA GLY A 7 -8.84 7.56 17.47
C GLY A 7 -9.51 8.57 18.38
N PHE A 8 -9.20 9.85 18.16
CA PHE A 8 -9.70 10.96 18.95
C PHE A 8 -10.28 12.02 18.02
N ALA A 9 -11.36 12.64 18.46
CA ALA A 9 -11.90 13.85 17.86
C ALA A 9 -11.82 14.99 18.90
N VAL A 10 -11.19 16.08 18.52
CA VAL A 10 -11.08 17.32 19.32
C VAL A 10 -11.40 18.51 18.43
N GLY A 11 -12.01 19.55 19.00
CA GLY A 11 -12.36 20.72 18.23
C GLY A 11 -13.47 21.54 18.84
N ASN A 12 -14.28 22.17 18.00
CA ASN A 12 -15.42 23.00 18.44
C ASN A 12 -16.34 22.21 19.38
N PRO A 13 -16.66 22.74 20.59
CA PRO A 13 -17.46 22.04 21.60
C PRO A 13 -18.83 21.58 21.11
N GLU A 14 -19.52 22.38 20.29
CA GLU A 14 -20.84 22.04 19.75
C GLU A 14 -20.77 20.83 18.80
N LEU A 15 -19.76 20.78 17.93
CA LEU A 15 -19.52 19.65 17.03
C LEU A 15 -19.14 18.39 17.80
N ILE A 16 -18.30 18.52 18.83
CA ILE A 16 -17.94 17.37 19.69
C ILE A 16 -19.15 16.88 20.48
N ALA A 17 -19.99 17.77 20.99
CA ALA A 17 -21.24 17.39 21.68
C ALA A 17 -22.22 16.67 20.75
N ALA A 18 -22.37 17.14 19.50
CA ALA A 18 -23.17 16.48 18.47
C ALA A 18 -22.66 15.09 18.15
N LEU A 19 -21.34 14.96 17.94
CA LEU A 19 -20.66 13.67 17.68
C LEU A 19 -20.86 12.71 18.87
N SER A 20 -20.67 13.16 20.11
CA SER A 20 -20.87 12.36 21.32
C SER A 20 -22.31 11.85 21.41
N ARG A 21 -23.31 12.70 21.13
CA ARG A 21 -24.71 12.31 21.10
C ARG A 21 -24.98 11.23 20.05
N MET A 22 -24.51 11.43 18.81
CA MET A 22 -24.64 10.41 17.76
C MET A 22 -24.00 9.09 18.18
N LYS A 23 -22.77 9.14 18.68
CA LYS A 23 -22.01 7.97 19.08
C LYS A 23 -22.69 7.18 20.20
N SER A 24 -23.34 7.85 21.14
CA SER A 24 -24.08 7.18 22.23
C SER A 24 -25.24 6.33 21.75
N TYR A 25 -25.80 6.61 20.57
CA TYR A 25 -26.86 5.80 19.95
C TYR A 25 -26.35 4.77 18.97
N LEU A 26 -25.17 5.00 18.33
CA LEU A 26 -24.65 4.14 17.29
C LEU A 26 -23.90 2.93 17.87
N ASP A 27 -23.03 3.13 18.87
CA ASP A 27 -22.13 2.08 19.34
C ASP A 27 -21.97 2.02 20.88
N TYR A 28 -22.70 2.84 21.61
CA TYR A 28 -22.65 2.92 23.08
C TYR A 28 -21.27 3.18 23.69
N GLY A 29 -20.28 3.45 22.86
CA GLY A 29 -18.89 3.72 23.25
C GLY A 29 -17.91 2.62 22.86
N ILE A 30 -16.64 2.89 23.09
CA ILE A 30 -15.54 1.97 22.78
C ILE A 30 -15.35 0.98 23.94
N PHE A 31 -15.04 -0.27 23.61
CA PHE A 31 -14.68 -1.30 24.58
C PHE A 31 -13.63 -0.80 25.59
N GLN A 32 -13.95 -0.87 26.86
CA GLN A 32 -13.18 -0.24 27.94
C GLN A 32 -11.68 -0.61 27.97
N PRO A 33 -11.27 -1.88 27.75
CA PRO A 33 -9.86 -2.22 27.68
C PRO A 33 -9.07 -1.46 26.62
N VAL A 34 -9.70 -1.14 25.46
CA VAL A 34 -9.06 -0.32 24.41
C VAL A 34 -8.86 1.12 24.89
N GLN A 35 -9.80 1.67 25.65
CA GLN A 35 -9.67 3.01 26.25
C GLN A 35 -8.53 3.03 27.27
N ILE A 36 -8.46 2.03 28.16
CA ILE A 36 -7.35 1.90 29.13
C ILE A 36 -6.00 1.77 28.44
N ALA A 37 -5.92 0.94 27.38
CA ALA A 37 -4.71 0.81 26.58
C ALA A 37 -4.31 2.13 25.92
N ALA A 38 -5.29 2.92 25.43
CA ALA A 38 -5.03 4.25 24.87
C ALA A 38 -4.48 5.23 25.92
N ILE A 39 -5.04 5.22 27.12
CA ILE A 39 -4.55 6.03 28.26
C ILE A 39 -3.09 5.65 28.58
N ALA A 40 -2.80 4.37 28.68
CA ALA A 40 -1.44 3.89 28.93
C ALA A 40 -0.47 4.29 27.81
N ALA A 41 -0.89 4.20 26.56
CA ALA A 41 -0.09 4.60 25.40
C ALA A 41 0.19 6.11 25.35
N LEU A 42 -0.76 6.93 25.76
CA LEU A 42 -0.62 8.40 25.74
C LEU A 42 0.25 8.91 26.89
N ASN A 43 0.13 8.29 28.07
CA ASN A 43 0.87 8.71 29.29
C ASN A 43 2.21 7.98 29.46
N GLY A 44 2.45 6.91 28.72
CA GLY A 44 3.66 6.12 28.75
C GLY A 44 4.83 6.73 27.97
N PRO A 45 5.97 6.04 27.92
CA PRO A 45 7.14 6.47 27.16
C PRO A 45 6.80 6.65 25.67
N GLN A 46 7.28 7.74 25.06
CA GLN A 46 6.99 8.09 23.67
C GLN A 46 8.11 7.69 22.68
N GLN A 47 9.16 7.05 23.16
CA GLN A 47 10.29 6.63 22.32
C GLN A 47 9.84 5.78 21.12
N CYS A 48 8.87 4.88 21.32
CA CYS A 48 8.31 4.06 20.24
C CYS A 48 7.69 4.89 19.11
N VAL A 49 7.18 6.09 19.40
CA VAL A 49 6.63 7.00 18.40
C VAL A 49 7.74 7.55 17.51
N ASP A 50 8.88 7.92 18.11
CA ASP A 50 10.05 8.42 17.38
C ASP A 50 10.65 7.31 16.48
N GLU A 51 10.77 6.10 17.01
CA GLU A 51 11.26 4.93 16.28
C GLU A 51 10.36 4.61 15.06
N ILE A 52 9.04 4.59 15.25
CA ILE A 52 8.08 4.35 14.19
C ILE A 52 8.11 5.49 13.17
N ARG A 53 8.21 6.74 13.61
CA ARG A 53 8.31 7.90 12.72
C ARG A 53 9.55 7.81 11.83
N GLU A 54 10.70 7.45 12.38
CA GLU A 54 11.93 7.30 11.61
C GLU A 54 11.85 6.13 10.63
N LEU A 55 11.27 5.00 11.04
CA LEU A 55 11.02 3.87 10.17
C LEU A 55 10.17 4.26 8.94
N TYR A 56 9.07 4.99 9.14
CA TYR A 56 8.23 5.42 8.04
C TYR A 56 8.90 6.50 7.18
N ARG A 57 9.71 7.37 7.77
CA ARG A 57 10.53 8.35 7.04
C ARG A 57 11.48 7.65 6.07
N SER A 58 12.23 6.67 6.55
CA SER A 58 13.15 5.89 5.72
C SER A 58 12.44 5.19 4.57
N ARG A 59 11.33 4.52 4.84
CA ARG A 59 10.52 3.84 3.81
C ARG A 59 9.96 4.79 2.77
N ARG A 60 9.46 5.96 3.21
CA ARG A 60 8.98 7.04 2.35
C ARG A 60 10.07 7.50 1.39
N ASP A 61 11.24 7.79 1.93
CA ASP A 61 12.36 8.32 1.16
C ASP A 61 12.83 7.30 0.13
N VAL A 62 12.95 6.03 0.51
CA VAL A 62 13.27 4.93 -0.43
C VAL A 62 12.25 4.84 -1.57
N LEU A 63 10.95 4.94 -1.26
CA LEU A 63 9.89 4.86 -2.27
C LEU A 63 9.91 6.09 -3.19
N CYS A 64 9.80 7.29 -2.61
CA CYS A 64 9.67 8.53 -3.37
C CYS A 64 10.91 8.78 -4.23
N ASP A 65 12.12 8.63 -3.67
CA ASP A 65 13.36 8.78 -4.43
C ASP A 65 13.50 7.73 -5.52
N GLY A 66 13.10 6.50 -5.21
CA GLY A 66 13.13 5.42 -6.18
C GLY A 66 12.23 5.68 -7.38
N LEU A 67 10.99 6.11 -7.14
CA LEU A 67 10.03 6.43 -8.20
C LEU A 67 10.43 7.68 -8.99
N THR A 68 10.90 8.73 -8.31
CA THR A 68 11.38 9.94 -8.98
C THR A 68 12.58 9.65 -9.88
N ARG A 69 13.56 8.88 -9.42
CA ARG A 69 14.67 8.44 -10.26
C ARG A 69 14.25 7.54 -11.42
N ALA A 70 13.14 6.84 -11.28
CA ALA A 70 12.55 6.05 -12.35
C ALA A 70 11.74 6.89 -13.35
N GLY A 71 11.60 8.20 -13.15
CA GLY A 71 10.85 9.10 -14.02
C GLY A 71 9.41 9.39 -13.59
N TRP A 72 8.94 8.77 -12.52
CA TRP A 72 7.62 9.09 -11.92
C TRP A 72 7.82 10.06 -10.76
N ASN A 73 7.58 11.34 -11.00
CA ASN A 73 7.71 12.37 -9.97
C ASN A 73 6.57 12.24 -8.93
N VAL A 74 6.93 11.76 -7.76
CA VAL A 74 5.99 11.51 -6.66
C VAL A 74 6.30 12.47 -5.51
N PRO A 75 5.31 13.27 -5.03
CA PRO A 75 5.52 14.19 -3.93
C PRO A 75 5.79 13.44 -2.62
N ARG A 76 6.73 13.96 -1.82
CA ARG A 76 7.00 13.41 -0.48
C ARG A 76 5.96 13.91 0.52
N PRO A 77 5.13 13.05 1.11
CA PRO A 77 4.20 13.46 2.14
C PRO A 77 4.95 13.87 3.41
N LYS A 78 4.46 14.92 4.08
CA LYS A 78 5.02 15.38 5.38
C LYS A 78 4.68 14.44 6.53
N ALA A 79 3.58 13.71 6.41
CA ALA A 79 3.03 12.81 7.43
C ALA A 79 2.34 11.60 6.76
N THR A 80 1.79 10.71 7.55
CA THR A 80 1.07 9.49 7.17
C THR A 80 1.96 8.34 6.70
N MET A 81 1.36 7.17 6.64
CA MET A 81 1.93 5.93 6.11
C MET A 81 1.59 5.70 4.63
N PHE A 82 1.08 6.71 3.93
CA PHE A 82 0.65 6.63 2.55
C PHE A 82 1.31 7.69 1.69
N VAL A 83 1.56 7.34 0.45
CA VAL A 83 1.95 8.28 -0.60
C VAL A 83 0.78 8.39 -1.58
N TRP A 84 0.31 9.60 -1.81
CA TRP A 84 -0.71 9.92 -2.79
C TRP A 84 0.00 10.38 -4.04
N ALA A 85 -0.01 9.55 -5.07
CA ALA A 85 0.75 9.78 -6.29
C ALA A 85 -0.18 10.03 -7.47
N GLU A 86 0.04 11.11 -8.17
CA GLU A 86 -0.63 11.40 -9.42
C GLU A 86 -0.18 10.40 -10.48
N ILE A 87 -1.13 9.88 -11.26
CA ILE A 87 -0.85 8.97 -12.38
C ILE A 87 -0.08 9.74 -13.44
N PRO A 88 1.01 9.19 -14.02
CA PRO A 88 1.72 9.85 -15.11
C PRO A 88 0.78 10.18 -16.28
N ASP A 89 0.97 11.34 -16.91
CA ASP A 89 0.03 11.92 -17.88
C ASP A 89 -0.36 10.95 -19.02
N GLU A 90 0.60 10.17 -19.50
CA GLU A 90 0.37 9.15 -20.54
C GLU A 90 -0.57 8.03 -20.10
N PHE A 91 -0.73 7.78 -18.81
CA PHE A 91 -1.60 6.75 -18.24
C PHE A 91 -2.90 7.31 -17.63
N LYS A 92 -3.04 8.64 -17.50
CA LYS A 92 -4.26 9.27 -16.95
C LYS A 92 -5.56 8.86 -17.66
N PRO A 93 -5.59 8.70 -19.01
CA PRO A 93 -6.80 8.27 -19.71
C PRO A 93 -7.32 6.88 -19.28
N MET A 94 -6.50 6.04 -18.64
CA MET A 94 -6.94 4.75 -18.13
C MET A 94 -7.86 4.88 -16.89
N GLY A 95 -7.74 5.99 -16.13
CA GLY A 95 -8.32 6.11 -14.80
C GLY A 95 -7.59 5.27 -13.75
N SER A 96 -7.89 5.53 -12.49
CA SER A 96 -7.12 4.93 -11.37
C SER A 96 -7.32 3.42 -11.22
N ILE A 97 -8.49 2.88 -11.57
CA ILE A 97 -8.76 1.44 -11.46
C ILE A 97 -7.93 0.66 -12.48
N GLU A 98 -7.98 1.03 -13.75
CA GLU A 98 -7.24 0.31 -14.79
C GLU A 98 -5.73 0.50 -14.62
N PHE A 99 -5.28 1.68 -14.19
CA PHE A 99 -3.88 1.91 -13.86
C PHE A 99 -3.41 1.04 -12.68
N ALA A 100 -4.22 0.88 -11.63
CA ALA A 100 -3.89 -0.02 -10.53
C ALA A 100 -3.81 -1.49 -10.98
N LYS A 101 -4.74 -1.93 -11.85
CA LYS A 101 -4.70 -3.27 -12.45
C LYS A 101 -3.47 -3.46 -13.36
N PHE A 102 -3.12 -2.44 -14.12
CA PHE A 102 -1.92 -2.43 -14.96
C PHE A 102 -0.64 -2.60 -14.13
N LEU A 103 -0.46 -1.81 -13.07
CA LEU A 103 0.67 -1.95 -12.15
C LEU A 103 0.73 -3.34 -11.48
N LEU A 104 -0.43 -3.90 -11.16
CA LEU A 104 -0.50 -5.25 -10.58
C LEU A 104 -0.06 -6.32 -11.60
N ARG A 105 -0.50 -6.23 -12.84
CA ARG A 105 -0.19 -7.21 -13.89
C ARG A 105 1.26 -7.12 -14.35
N GLU A 106 1.74 -5.92 -14.67
CA GLU A 106 3.03 -5.70 -15.30
C GLU A 106 4.15 -5.46 -14.27
N GLY A 107 3.84 -4.69 -13.21
CA GLY A 107 4.78 -4.33 -12.16
C GLY A 107 4.83 -5.30 -10.99
N LYS A 108 3.80 -6.14 -10.82
CA LYS A 108 3.58 -6.99 -9.63
C LYS A 108 3.49 -6.13 -8.35
N VAL A 109 2.92 -4.94 -8.48
CA VAL A 109 2.75 -3.96 -7.40
C VAL A 109 1.27 -3.64 -7.24
N ALA A 110 0.73 -3.90 -6.06
CA ALA A 110 -0.63 -3.54 -5.69
C ALA A 110 -0.67 -2.11 -5.13
N VAL A 111 -1.54 -1.28 -5.67
CA VAL A 111 -1.83 0.07 -5.19
C VAL A 111 -3.33 0.26 -5.04
N SER A 112 -3.76 1.20 -4.20
CA SER A 112 -5.18 1.51 -4.09
C SER A 112 -5.56 2.54 -5.16
N PRO A 113 -6.60 2.28 -5.99
CA PRO A 113 -7.09 3.26 -6.94
C PRO A 113 -7.71 4.45 -6.22
N GLY A 114 -7.40 5.66 -6.68
CA GLY A 114 -7.81 6.88 -6.00
C GLY A 114 -9.30 7.17 -6.07
N ILE A 115 -10.02 6.70 -7.11
CA ILE A 115 -11.48 6.80 -7.21
C ILE A 115 -12.18 6.19 -5.97
N GLY A 116 -11.59 5.22 -5.30
CA GLY A 116 -12.11 4.65 -4.06
C GLY A 116 -12.15 5.63 -2.88
N PHE A 117 -11.55 6.82 -3.03
CA PHE A 117 -11.56 7.90 -2.03
C PHE A 117 -12.36 9.12 -2.46
N GLY A 118 -13.11 9.02 -3.54
CA GLY A 118 -13.95 10.07 -4.11
C GLY A 118 -13.62 10.35 -5.58
N GLU A 119 -14.56 10.98 -6.30
CA GLU A 119 -14.46 11.21 -7.76
C GLU A 119 -13.21 11.98 -8.18
N TYR A 120 -12.78 12.96 -7.38
CA TYR A 120 -11.56 13.73 -7.63
C TYR A 120 -10.27 12.92 -7.49
N GLY A 121 -10.36 11.69 -6.98
CA GLY A 121 -9.23 10.79 -6.82
C GLY A 121 -8.86 9.99 -8.07
N ASP A 122 -9.65 10.03 -9.14
CA ASP A 122 -9.49 9.12 -10.28
C ASP A 122 -8.19 9.32 -11.08
N HIS A 123 -7.50 10.44 -10.89
CA HIS A 123 -6.17 10.67 -11.47
C HIS A 123 -5.00 10.32 -10.53
N TYR A 124 -5.29 9.63 -9.43
CA TYR A 124 -4.31 9.30 -8.40
C TYR A 124 -4.33 7.83 -8.02
N VAL A 125 -3.23 7.37 -7.44
CA VAL A 125 -3.14 6.09 -6.72
C VAL A 125 -2.50 6.29 -5.36
N ARG A 126 -2.90 5.46 -4.40
CA ARG A 126 -2.34 5.47 -3.06
C ARG A 126 -1.39 4.28 -2.87
N LEU A 127 -0.13 4.58 -2.54
CA LEU A 127 0.86 3.58 -2.17
C LEU A 127 1.00 3.55 -0.64
N ALA A 128 1.14 2.35 -0.07
CA ALA A 128 1.31 2.16 1.37
C ALA A 128 2.79 1.92 1.72
N LEU A 129 3.28 2.55 2.79
CA LEU A 129 4.66 2.44 3.29
C LEU A 129 4.81 1.31 4.33
N ILE A 130 3.96 0.28 4.26
CA ILE A 130 3.90 -0.80 5.25
C ILE A 130 5.00 -1.85 5.08
N GLU A 131 5.54 -1.96 3.86
CA GLU A 131 6.57 -2.93 3.53
C GLU A 131 7.98 -2.45 3.94
N ASN A 132 8.89 -3.40 4.14
CA ASN A 132 10.28 -3.08 4.41
C ASN A 132 10.97 -2.48 3.17
N GLU A 133 12.13 -1.86 3.38
CA GLU A 133 12.87 -1.18 2.30
C GLU A 133 13.25 -2.09 1.14
N HIS A 134 13.58 -3.36 1.42
CA HIS A 134 13.94 -4.31 0.35
C HIS A 134 12.74 -4.56 -0.57
N ARG A 135 11.55 -4.79 -0.02
CA ARG A 135 10.31 -4.94 -0.77
C ARG A 135 9.93 -3.65 -1.49
N THR A 136 10.14 -2.51 -0.85
CA THR A 136 9.92 -1.20 -1.46
C THR A 136 10.82 -0.99 -2.68
N ARG A 137 12.12 -1.32 -2.59
CA ARG A 137 13.02 -1.26 -3.76
C ARG A 137 12.62 -2.25 -4.85
N GLN A 138 12.11 -3.43 -4.49
CA GLN A 138 11.55 -4.38 -5.46
C GLN A 138 10.33 -3.80 -6.18
N ALA A 139 9.39 -3.18 -5.43
CA ALA A 139 8.23 -2.51 -6.00
C ALA A 139 8.63 -1.39 -6.97
N VAL A 140 9.59 -0.54 -6.61
CA VAL A 140 10.12 0.51 -7.49
C VAL A 140 10.65 -0.06 -8.80
N ARG A 141 11.41 -1.18 -8.75
CA ARG A 141 11.88 -1.85 -9.98
C ARG A 141 10.73 -2.39 -10.83
N GLY A 142 9.68 -2.93 -10.18
CA GLY A 142 8.48 -3.40 -10.85
C GLY A 142 7.73 -2.28 -11.56
N VAL A 143 7.51 -1.17 -10.86
CA VAL A 143 6.87 0.03 -11.42
C VAL A 143 7.67 0.59 -12.60
N ARG A 144 9.00 0.74 -12.44
CA ARG A 144 9.87 1.22 -13.51
C ARG A 144 9.75 0.38 -14.78
N ARG A 145 9.73 -0.94 -14.64
CA ARG A 145 9.54 -1.87 -15.76
C ARG A 145 8.17 -1.72 -16.40
N ALA A 146 7.11 -1.65 -15.59
CA ALA A 146 5.74 -1.53 -16.07
C ALA A 146 5.51 -0.24 -16.86
N LEU A 147 6.04 0.87 -16.37
CA LEU A 147 5.90 2.17 -17.03
C LEU A 147 6.85 2.37 -18.23
N GLY A 148 7.67 1.38 -18.58
CA GLY A 148 8.63 1.51 -19.67
C GLY A 148 9.74 2.55 -19.42
N LEU A 149 9.90 2.97 -18.16
CA LEU A 149 10.90 3.95 -17.76
C LEU A 149 12.27 3.26 -17.74
N GLY A 150 12.88 3.15 -18.92
CA GLY A 150 14.14 2.47 -19.15
C GLY A 150 15.32 3.12 -18.42
N ALA A 151 16.42 2.38 -18.25
CA ALA A 151 17.69 2.98 -17.81
C ALA A 151 18.05 4.12 -18.76
N PRO A 152 18.79 5.17 -18.28
CA PRO A 152 19.30 6.18 -19.17
C PRO A 152 20.02 5.47 -20.31
N ALA A 153 19.75 5.87 -21.54
CA ALA A 153 20.34 5.29 -22.75
C ALA A 153 21.86 5.26 -22.57
N SER A 154 22.42 4.08 -22.35
CA SER A 154 23.83 3.86 -22.53
C SER A 154 24.09 3.94 -24.04
N ALA A 155 24.86 4.92 -24.44
CA ALA A 155 25.32 5.10 -25.78
C ALA A 155 25.91 3.81 -26.33
N GLY A 156 25.45 3.39 -27.51
CA GLY A 156 26.18 2.58 -28.46
C GLY A 156 26.32 1.09 -28.15
N GLY A 157 25.71 0.25 -28.96
CA GLY A 157 25.97 -1.18 -28.95
C GLY A 157 25.07 -1.92 -29.94
N GLU A 158 25.50 -1.93 -31.19
CA GLU A 158 25.25 -2.86 -32.29
C GLU A 158 24.11 -3.88 -32.23
N ALA A 159 23.26 -3.80 -33.22
CA ALA A 159 22.34 -4.84 -33.65
C ALA A 159 23.05 -6.17 -33.92
N ARG A 160 22.59 -7.24 -33.29
CA ARG A 160 22.90 -8.62 -33.79
C ARG A 160 21.61 -9.15 -34.44
N PRO A 161 21.74 -9.62 -35.70
CA PRO A 161 20.66 -10.30 -36.36
C PRO A 161 20.65 -11.80 -36.06
N GLY A 162 19.47 -12.35 -35.86
CA GLY A 162 19.11 -13.72 -36.18
C GLY A 162 19.41 -14.81 -35.15
N ALA A 163 18.35 -15.34 -34.55
CA ALA A 163 18.27 -16.78 -34.28
C ALA A 163 16.79 -17.19 -34.30
N THR A 164 16.52 -18.06 -35.22
CA THR A 164 15.28 -18.75 -35.58
C THR A 164 14.72 -19.60 -34.42
N SER A 165 13.39 -19.61 -34.39
CA SER A 165 12.46 -20.69 -33.98
C SER A 165 13.05 -22.02 -33.54
N ALA A 166 12.69 -22.46 -32.32
CA ALA A 166 12.39 -23.87 -32.03
C ALA A 166 11.43 -23.94 -30.85
N ALA A 167 10.23 -24.43 -31.13
CA ALA A 167 9.24 -24.84 -30.14
C ALA A 167 9.78 -26.04 -29.36
N ALA A 168 9.66 -26.02 -28.04
CA ALA A 168 9.76 -27.22 -27.22
C ALA A 168 8.67 -27.19 -26.15
N ASP A 169 7.70 -28.00 -26.39
CA ASP A 169 6.65 -28.51 -25.53
C ASP A 169 7.23 -29.02 -24.19
N LYS A 170 6.70 -28.63 -23.06
CA LYS A 170 6.97 -29.26 -21.76
C LYS A 170 5.65 -29.50 -21.00
N PRO A 171 5.51 -30.71 -20.42
CA PRO A 171 4.23 -31.22 -19.96
C PRO A 171 3.78 -30.62 -18.65
N ASN A 172 2.46 -30.52 -18.58
CA ASN A 172 1.59 -30.18 -17.47
C ASN A 172 1.91 -30.97 -16.19
N ARG A 173 2.31 -30.28 -15.11
CA ARG A 173 2.39 -30.89 -13.77
C ARG A 173 1.09 -30.61 -13.01
N PRO A 174 0.49 -31.63 -12.37
CA PRO A 174 -0.75 -31.45 -11.62
C PRO A 174 -0.51 -30.69 -10.32
N VAL A 175 -1.41 -29.70 -10.06
CA VAL A 175 -1.47 -28.92 -8.84
C VAL A 175 -2.03 -29.81 -7.72
N LEU A 176 -1.22 -30.13 -6.74
CA LEU A 176 -1.63 -30.77 -5.48
C LEU A 176 -2.50 -29.81 -4.66
N ARG A 177 -3.76 -30.19 -4.48
CA ARG A 177 -4.67 -29.54 -3.53
C ARG A 177 -4.33 -30.00 -2.11
N PRO A 178 -4.24 -29.12 -1.09
CA PRO A 178 -4.10 -29.54 0.29
C PRO A 178 -5.43 -30.14 0.79
N ALA A 179 -5.36 -31.32 1.39
CA ALA A 179 -6.48 -32.01 2.01
C ALA A 179 -6.96 -31.27 3.25
N LEU A 180 -8.24 -30.93 3.29
CA LEU A 180 -8.94 -30.44 4.48
C LEU A 180 -8.99 -31.57 5.53
N ARG A 181 -8.28 -31.35 6.64
CA ARG A 181 -8.32 -32.23 7.82
C ARG A 181 -9.58 -31.89 8.61
N THR A 182 -10.60 -32.75 8.49
CA THR A 182 -11.78 -32.71 9.35
C THR A 182 -11.41 -33.08 10.78
N VAL A 183 -11.58 -32.14 11.70
CA VAL A 183 -11.50 -32.42 13.15
C VAL A 183 -12.82 -33.03 13.57
N ARG A 184 -12.80 -34.36 13.92
CA ARG A 184 -13.90 -35.06 14.56
C ARG A 184 -14.05 -34.53 16.00
N ALA A 185 -15.22 -34.02 16.30
CA ALA A 185 -15.67 -33.81 17.67
C ALA A 185 -15.87 -35.15 18.34
N GLY A 186 -15.04 -35.47 19.32
CA GLY A 186 -15.22 -36.62 20.21
C GLY A 186 -16.12 -36.23 21.38
N GLY A 187 -17.34 -36.70 21.41
CA GLY A 187 -18.14 -36.68 22.62
C GLY A 187 -17.68 -37.73 23.62
N LYS A 188 -17.72 -37.38 24.89
CA LYS A 188 -17.88 -38.34 26.01
C LYS A 188 -18.57 -37.63 27.16
N SER A 189 -19.70 -38.21 27.47
CA SER A 189 -20.41 -38.44 28.74
C SER A 189 -20.10 -37.49 29.91
#